data_e8c6fae5fe63807786b9d24367995edf
#
_entry.id   e8c6fae5fe63807786b9d24367995edf
#
_cell.length_a   1.000
_cell.length_b   1.000
_cell.length_c   1.000
_cell.angle_alpha   90.00
_cell.angle_beta   90.00
_cell.angle_gamma   90.00
#
_symmetry.space_group_name_H-M   'P 1'
#
loop_
_entity.id
_entity.type
_entity.pdbx_description
1 polymer ?
#
loop_
_entity_poly.entity_id
_entity_poly.type
_entity_poly.pdbx_seq_one_letter_code
_entity_poly.pdbx_strand_id
1 'polypeptide(L)' 'MEPKIGDKMKASPQLTALPDWVEGEVIDVEQNPFVGLVISIKDKLGRIFFGQSCYFVML' A
#
# COMPACT_ATOMS: atom_id res chain seq x y z
N MET A 1 12.19 0.88 -7.89
CA MET A 1 11.60 -0.41 -8.25
C MET A 1 10.12 -0.42 -7.91
N GLU A 2 9.28 -0.75 -8.87
CA GLU A 2 7.83 -0.73 -8.64
C GLU A 2 7.36 -2.01 -7.96
N PRO A 3 6.43 -1.91 -7.01
CA PRO A 3 5.82 -3.10 -6.43
C PRO A 3 4.95 -3.81 -7.44
N LYS A 4 4.74 -5.10 -7.22
CA LYS A 4 3.91 -5.95 -8.08
C LYS A 4 2.83 -6.60 -7.24
N ILE A 5 1.73 -6.96 -7.89
CA ILE A 5 0.67 -7.72 -7.23
C ILE A 5 1.29 -8.99 -6.63
N GLY A 6 1.00 -9.24 -5.36
CA GLY A 6 1.56 -10.36 -4.61
C GLY A 6 2.73 -9.98 -3.71
N ASP A 7 3.32 -8.82 -3.92
CA ASP A 7 4.42 -8.37 -3.06
C ASP A 7 3.89 -8.04 -1.66
N LYS A 8 4.78 -8.15 -0.67
CA LYS A 8 4.44 -7.77 0.71
C LYS A 8 4.95 -6.36 0.96
N MET A 9 4.07 -5.52 1.46
CA MET A 9 4.41 -4.14 1.79
C MET A 9 3.74 -3.75 3.10
N LYS A 10 4.18 -2.63 3.66
CA LYS A 10 3.50 -2.07 4.84
C LYS A 10 3.12 -0.63 4.55
N ALA A 11 1.97 -0.24 5.06
CA ALA A 11 1.42 1.10 4.90
C ALA A 11 1.70 1.94 6.14
N SER A 12 2.00 3.20 5.91
CA SER A 12 2.34 4.15 6.95
C SER A 12 1.13 4.49 7.82
N PRO A 13 1.34 4.76 9.12
CA PRO A 13 0.27 5.30 9.97
C PRO A 13 -0.37 6.57 9.42
N GLN A 14 0.37 7.36 8.66
CA GLN A 14 -0.19 8.56 8.05
C GLN A 14 -1.28 8.23 7.05
N LEU A 15 -1.16 7.11 6.37
CA LEU A 15 -2.17 6.68 5.40
C LEU A 15 -3.35 6.00 6.08
N THR A 16 -3.07 5.09 7.01
CA THR A 16 -4.10 4.23 7.59
C THR A 16 -4.83 4.85 8.76
N ALA A 17 -4.25 5.89 9.38
CA ALA A 17 -4.74 6.51 10.62
C ALA A 17 -4.72 5.55 11.81
N LEU A 18 -3.95 4.48 11.70
CA LEU A 18 -3.75 3.52 12.78
C LEU A 18 -2.41 3.81 13.47
N PRO A 19 -2.24 3.37 14.73
CA PRO A 19 -1.03 3.71 15.49
C PRO A 19 0.26 3.09 14.96
N ASP A 20 0.16 1.94 14.28
CA ASP A 20 1.33 1.24 13.78
C ASP A 20 1.23 1.02 12.27
N TRP A 21 2.37 0.68 11.67
CA TRP A 21 2.41 0.29 10.28
C TRP A 21 1.56 -0.97 10.07
N VAL A 22 0.88 -1.03 8.94
CA VAL A 22 0.02 -2.16 8.59
C VAL A 22 0.64 -2.93 7.45
N GLU A 23 0.92 -4.22 7.69
CA GLU A 23 1.49 -5.10 6.68
C GLU A 23 0.38 -5.74 5.87
N GLY A 24 0.62 -5.86 4.57
CA GLY A 24 -0.36 -6.50 3.70
C GLY A 24 0.25 -6.94 2.39
N GLU A 25 -0.59 -7.53 1.57
CA GLU A 25 -0.19 -8.01 0.25
C GLU A 25 -0.73 -7.04 -0.80
N VAL A 26 0.12 -6.69 -1.76
CA VAL A 26 -0.29 -5.82 -2.86
C VAL A 26 -1.33 -6.52 -3.71
N ILE A 27 -2.49 -5.90 -3.85
CA ILE A 27 -3.58 -6.44 -4.66
C ILE A 27 -3.85 -5.62 -5.91
N ASP A 28 -3.30 -4.41 -5.98
CA ASP A 28 -3.45 -3.57 -7.16
C ASP A 28 -2.36 -2.52 -7.20
N VAL A 29 -1.93 -2.18 -8.41
CA VAL A 29 -0.96 -1.12 -8.65
C VAL A 29 -1.46 -0.32 -9.84
N GLU A 30 -1.66 0.98 -9.64
CA GLU A 30 -2.20 1.84 -10.68
C GLU A 30 -1.26 3.02 -10.93
N GLN A 31 -1.00 3.31 -12.20
CA GLN A 31 -0.25 4.50 -12.58
C GLN A 31 -1.24 5.62 -12.83
N ASN A 32 -1.33 6.54 -11.88
CA ASN A 32 -2.27 7.65 -11.98
C ASN A 32 -1.57 8.87 -12.55
N PRO A 33 -2.10 9.49 -13.60
CA PRO A 33 -1.42 10.64 -14.24
C PRO A 33 -1.34 11.88 -13.38
N PHE A 34 -2.16 11.98 -12.34
CA PHE A 34 -2.20 13.18 -11.50
C PHE A 34 -1.41 13.04 -10.20
N VAL A 35 -1.40 11.84 -9.61
CA VAL A 35 -0.77 11.64 -8.30
C VAL A 35 0.36 10.62 -8.33
N GLY A 36 0.62 10.00 -9.47
CA GLY A 36 1.70 9.03 -9.62
C GLY A 36 1.23 7.62 -9.30
N LEU A 37 2.13 6.82 -8.74
CA LEU A 37 1.85 5.42 -8.48
C LEU A 37 0.95 5.27 -7.26
N VAL A 38 -0.18 4.58 -7.44
CA VAL A 38 -1.14 4.28 -6.37
C VAL A 38 -1.12 2.79 -6.11
N ILE A 39 -0.93 2.42 -4.86
CA ILE A 39 -0.81 1.03 -4.44
C ILE A 39 -1.96 0.69 -3.52
N SER A 40 -2.53 -0.51 -3.69
CA SER A 40 -3.54 -1.04 -2.78
C SER A 40 -3.00 -2.30 -2.14
N ILE A 41 -3.13 -2.40 -0.82
CA ILE A 41 -2.74 -3.60 -0.09
C ILE A 41 -3.92 -4.13 0.70
N LYS A 42 -3.91 -5.43 0.97
CA LYS A 42 -4.94 -6.09 1.79
C LYS A 42 -4.23 -6.75 2.96
N ASP A 43 -4.63 -6.40 4.17
CA ASP A 43 -4.03 -6.97 5.36
C ASP A 43 -4.66 -8.31 5.71
N LYS A 44 -4.13 -8.95 6.76
CA LYS A 44 -4.60 -10.29 7.15
C LYS A 44 -6.01 -10.28 7.72
N LEU A 45 -6.53 -9.12 8.07
CA LEU A 45 -7.91 -8.98 8.54
C LEU A 45 -8.88 -8.70 7.39
N GLY A 46 -8.38 -8.65 6.15
CA GLY A 46 -9.19 -8.38 4.99
C GLY A 46 -9.44 -6.92 4.71
N ARG A 47 -8.79 -6.02 5.46
CA ARG A 47 -8.94 -4.58 5.23
C ARG A 47 -8.07 -4.16 4.05
N ILE A 48 -8.59 -3.24 3.25
CA ILE A 48 -7.85 -2.74 2.09
C ILE A 48 -7.46 -1.29 2.34
N PHE A 49 -6.17 -1.01 2.14
CA PHE A 49 -5.64 0.35 2.24
C PHE A 49 -5.00 0.71 0.91
N PHE A 50 -5.26 1.92 0.44
CA PHE A 50 -4.68 2.37 -0.83
C PHE A 50 -4.24 3.83 -0.70
N GLY A 51 -3.26 4.20 -1.52
CA GLY A 51 -2.76 5.56 -1.55
C GLY A 51 -1.51 5.65 -2.39
N GLN A 52 -0.90 6.82 -2.37
CA GLN A 52 0.34 7.06 -3.12
C GLN A 52 1.47 6.18 -2.59
N SER A 53 2.38 5.82 -3.49
CA SER A 53 3.48 4.90 -3.15
C SER A 53 4.36 5.41 -2.03
N CYS A 54 4.43 6.72 -1.81
CA CYS A 54 5.28 7.28 -0.76
C CYS A 54 4.85 6.87 0.65
N TYR A 55 3.63 6.37 0.81
CA TYR A 55 3.14 5.90 2.11
C TYR A 55 3.40 4.41 2.36
N PHE A 56 4.06 3.73 1.44
CA PHE A 56 4.30 2.30 1.51
C PHE A 56 5.78 2.00 1.49
N VAL A 57 6.17 0.93 2.20
CA VAL A 57 7.55 0.45 2.23
C VAL A 57 7.53 -1.05 1.97
N MET A 58 8.46 -1.52 1.17
CA MET A 58 8.62 -2.97 0.94
C MET A 58 9.10 -3.66 2.21
N LEU A 59 8.58 -4.85 2.44
CA LEU A 59 9.02 -5.67 3.55
C LEU A 59 10.29 -6.45 3.22
#